data_bcd9cf780691b516a459ff2e5a1faacb
#
_entry.id   bcd9cf780691b516a459ff2e5a1faacb
#
_cell.length_a   1.000
_cell.length_b   1.000
_cell.length_c   1.000
_cell.angle_alpha   90.00
_cell.angle_beta   90.00
_cell.angle_gamma   90.00
#
_symmetry.space_group_name_H-M   'P 1'
#
loop_
_entity.id
_entity.type
_entity.pdbx_description
1 polymer ?
#
loop_
_entity_poly.entity_id
_entity_poly.type
_entity_poly.pdbx_seq_one_letter_code
_entity_poly.pdbx_strand_id
1 'polypeptide(L)'
;MAPARRGWHVYLLRCQDGTLYAGATNDLTARVDRHAAGQGARYTRSRLPVELVFAVRVRNRSAALRREAAVKKLTRAEKLALVVRWREKGAAGTPSG
;
A
#
# COMPACT_ATOMS: atom_id res chain seq x y z
N MET A 1 -19.26 2.23 10.12
CA MET A 1 -18.46 2.63 9.03
C MET A 1 -17.03 2.81 9.42
N ALA A 2 -16.16 2.25 8.68
CA ALA A 2 -14.77 2.39 9.00
C ALA A 2 -14.35 3.80 8.72
N PRO A 3 -13.61 4.42 9.58
CA PRO A 3 -13.14 5.75 9.32
C PRO A 3 -12.17 5.70 8.15
N ALA A 4 -12.15 6.75 7.42
CA ALA A 4 -11.19 6.87 6.35
C ALA A 4 -9.82 6.71 6.95
N ARG A 5 -8.92 6.03 6.24
CA ARG A 5 -7.56 5.89 6.69
C ARG A 5 -6.78 7.14 6.34
N ARG A 6 -7.07 8.19 7.05
CA ARG A 6 -6.39 9.46 6.85
C ARG A 6 -5.08 9.46 7.59
N GLY A 7 -4.26 10.43 7.22
CA GLY A 7 -2.91 10.49 7.73
C GLY A 7 -1.98 9.88 6.71
N TRP A 8 -0.69 10.10 6.87
CA TRP A 8 0.27 9.66 5.88
C TRP A 8 0.55 8.17 6.02
N HIS A 9 0.51 7.47 4.88
CA HIS A 9 0.77 6.04 4.79
C HIS A 9 1.70 5.77 3.63
N VAL A 10 2.49 4.72 3.78
CA VAL A 10 3.23 4.10 2.68
C VAL A 10 2.57 2.75 2.45
N TYR A 11 2.39 2.38 1.19
CA TYR A 11 1.62 1.19 0.86
C TYR A 11 2.26 0.42 -0.30
N LEU A 12 1.90 -0.85 -0.39
CA LEU A 12 2.23 -1.67 -1.55
C LEU A 12 0.93 -2.21 -2.14
N LEU A 13 0.82 -2.11 -3.45
CA LEU A 13 -0.27 -2.72 -4.21
C LEU A 13 0.30 -3.88 -5.00
N ARG A 14 -0.38 -5.00 -4.98
CA ARG A 14 -0.04 -6.10 -5.88
C ARG A 14 -0.86 -5.94 -7.14
N CYS A 15 -0.20 -5.93 -8.28
CA CYS A 15 -0.84 -5.77 -9.57
C CYS A 15 -1.20 -7.12 -10.16
N GLN A 16 -1.99 -7.10 -11.22
CA GLN A 16 -2.47 -8.31 -11.88
C GLN A 16 -1.31 -9.20 -12.33
N ASP A 17 -0.20 -8.60 -12.75
CA ASP A 17 0.97 -9.36 -13.20
C ASP A 17 1.87 -9.80 -12.05
N GLY A 18 1.45 -9.63 -10.81
CA GLY A 18 2.22 -10.05 -9.64
C GLY A 18 3.26 -9.04 -9.17
N THR A 19 3.45 -7.94 -9.88
CA THR A 19 4.42 -6.93 -9.44
C THR A 19 3.87 -6.14 -8.26
N LEU A 20 4.78 -5.53 -7.49
CA LEU A 20 4.43 -4.76 -6.31
C LEU A 20 4.75 -3.30 -6.55
N TYR A 21 3.74 -2.44 -6.42
CA TYR A 21 3.88 -1.01 -6.61
C TYR A 21 3.85 -0.30 -5.26
N ALA A 22 4.85 0.54 -4.99
CA ALA A 22 4.94 1.27 -3.74
C ALA A 22 4.51 2.72 -3.94
N GLY A 23 3.79 3.25 -2.97
CA GLY A 23 3.35 4.64 -3.02
C GLY A 23 3.19 5.22 -1.63
N ALA A 24 2.95 6.51 -1.58
CA ALA A 24 2.68 7.23 -0.34
C ALA A 24 1.48 8.13 -0.55
N THR A 25 0.68 8.30 0.49
CA THR A 25 -0.51 9.14 0.39
C THR A 25 -0.95 9.59 1.78
N ASN A 26 -1.69 10.68 1.84
CA ASN A 26 -2.31 11.12 3.09
C ASN A 26 -3.78 10.70 3.18
N ASP A 27 -4.24 9.88 2.25
CA ASP A 27 -5.60 9.32 2.28
C ASP A 27 -5.55 7.96 1.62
N LEU A 28 -5.28 6.94 2.40
CA LEU A 28 -5.04 5.61 1.87
C LEU A 28 -6.27 5.05 1.15
N THR A 29 -7.44 5.20 1.75
CA THR A 29 -8.67 4.66 1.16
C THR A 29 -8.94 5.28 -0.20
N ALA A 30 -8.89 6.61 -0.28
CA ALA A 30 -9.15 7.29 -1.55
C ALA A 30 -8.11 6.93 -2.61
N ARG A 31 -6.84 6.81 -2.21
CA ARG A 31 -5.79 6.49 -3.18
C ARG A 31 -5.93 5.08 -3.72
N VAL A 32 -6.23 4.11 -2.84
CA VAL A 32 -6.44 2.73 -3.27
C VAL A 32 -7.63 2.65 -4.21
N ASP A 33 -8.72 3.36 -3.89
CA ASP A 33 -9.89 3.38 -4.76
C ASP A 33 -9.57 3.95 -6.13
N ARG A 34 -8.75 5.00 -6.20
CA ARG A 34 -8.35 5.57 -7.48
C ARG A 34 -7.51 4.60 -8.30
N HIS A 35 -6.58 3.90 -7.66
CA HIS A 35 -5.80 2.88 -8.37
C HIS A 35 -6.71 1.78 -8.90
N ALA A 36 -7.64 1.31 -8.09
CA ALA A 36 -8.56 0.25 -8.49
C ALA A 36 -9.46 0.67 -9.64
N ALA A 37 -9.79 1.96 -9.71
CA ALA A 37 -10.63 2.49 -10.78
C ALA A 37 -9.84 2.80 -12.06
N GLY A 38 -8.53 2.54 -12.08
CA GLY A 38 -7.71 2.82 -13.24
C GLY A 38 -7.33 4.27 -13.37
N GLN A 39 -7.45 5.04 -12.28
CA GLN A 39 -7.16 6.47 -12.28
C GLN A 39 -5.93 6.82 -11.45
N GLY A 40 -5.17 5.81 -11.03
CA GLY A 40 -3.98 6.04 -10.24
C GLY A 40 -2.76 6.23 -11.11
N ALA A 41 -1.64 5.67 -10.67
CA ALA A 41 -0.38 5.82 -11.38
C ALA A 41 -0.45 5.12 -12.73
N ARG A 42 0.35 5.63 -13.67
CA ARG A 42 0.43 5.02 -14.98
C ARG A 42 0.81 3.55 -14.89
N TYR A 43 1.72 3.22 -14.00
CA TYR A 43 2.16 1.84 -13.79
C TYR A 43 0.98 0.93 -13.47
N THR A 44 0.13 1.35 -12.54
CA THR A 44 -0.98 0.50 -12.09
C THR A 44 -2.12 0.45 -13.08
N ARG A 45 -2.32 1.51 -13.89
CA ARG A 45 -3.43 1.56 -14.84
C ARG A 45 -3.39 0.44 -15.85
N SER A 46 -2.20 0.01 -16.25
CA SER A 46 -2.08 -1.05 -17.23
C SER A 46 -1.96 -2.43 -16.59
N ARG A 47 -2.06 -2.52 -15.26
CA ARG A 47 -1.86 -3.77 -14.53
C ARG A 47 -2.99 -4.06 -13.56
N LEU A 48 -4.19 -3.64 -13.91
CA LEU A 48 -5.36 -3.92 -13.09
C LEU A 48 -5.76 -5.39 -13.23
N PRO A 49 -6.38 -5.98 -12.25
CA PRO A 49 -6.76 -5.37 -10.99
C PRO A 49 -5.58 -5.25 -10.02
N VAL A 50 -5.70 -4.32 -9.08
CA VAL A 50 -4.69 -4.14 -8.04
C VAL A 50 -5.31 -4.40 -6.68
N GLU A 51 -4.46 -4.81 -5.73
CA GLU A 51 -4.92 -5.16 -4.39
C GLU A 51 -3.96 -4.57 -3.38
N LEU A 52 -4.50 -3.97 -2.32
CA LEU A 52 -3.67 -3.47 -1.23
C LEU A 52 -3.15 -4.66 -0.43
N VAL A 53 -1.83 -4.80 -0.34
CA VAL A 53 -1.20 -5.92 0.35
C VAL A 53 -0.29 -5.50 1.50
N PHE A 54 -0.08 -4.20 1.69
CA PHE A 54 0.73 -3.69 2.79
C PHE A 54 0.44 -2.20 2.96
N ALA A 55 0.35 -1.75 4.20
CA ALA A 55 0.26 -0.34 4.51
C ALA A 55 0.86 -0.09 5.89
N VAL A 56 1.55 1.04 6.02
CA VAL A 56 2.09 1.45 7.31
C VAL A 56 1.85 2.93 7.48
N ARG A 57 1.38 3.33 8.66
CA ARG A 57 1.16 4.72 8.96
C ARG A 57 2.48 5.36 9.39
N VAL A 58 2.72 6.58 8.92
CA VAL A 58 3.90 7.35 9.30
C VAL A 58 3.43 8.72 9.77
N ARG A 59 4.33 9.48 10.43
CA ARG A 59 3.89 10.65 11.16
C ARG A 59 3.58 11.87 10.29
N ASN A 60 4.23 12.01 9.15
CA ASN A 60 4.04 13.18 8.30
C ASN A 60 4.52 12.89 6.88
N ARG A 61 4.38 13.89 6.02
CA ARG A 61 4.73 13.75 4.62
C ARG A 61 6.20 13.42 4.42
N SER A 62 7.08 14.10 5.15
CA SER A 62 8.51 13.88 5.02
C SER A 62 8.88 12.43 5.36
N ALA A 63 8.32 11.91 6.45
CA ALA A 63 8.55 10.52 6.83
C ALA A 63 7.99 9.57 5.78
N ALA A 64 6.85 9.92 5.17
CA ALA A 64 6.24 9.07 4.14
C ALA A 64 7.14 8.99 2.91
N LEU A 65 7.68 10.12 2.47
CA LEU A 65 8.54 10.14 1.28
C LEU A 65 9.83 9.35 1.53
N ARG A 66 10.41 9.47 2.71
CA ARG A 66 11.61 8.70 3.05
C ARG A 66 11.31 7.21 3.10
N ARG A 67 10.19 6.85 3.71
CA ARG A 67 9.81 5.44 3.83
C ARG A 67 9.47 4.84 2.48
N GLU A 68 8.77 5.61 1.63
CA GLU A 68 8.45 5.17 0.28
C GLU A 68 9.73 4.88 -0.50
N ALA A 69 10.70 5.78 -0.43
CA ALA A 69 11.97 5.59 -1.12
C ALA A 69 12.70 4.34 -0.61
N ALA A 70 12.67 4.11 0.69
CA ALA A 70 13.28 2.92 1.27
C ALA A 70 12.59 1.64 0.79
N VAL A 71 11.25 1.64 0.77
CA VAL A 71 10.49 0.47 0.31
C VAL A 71 10.77 0.19 -1.16
N LYS A 72 10.87 1.24 -1.97
CA LYS A 72 11.15 1.06 -3.40
C LYS A 72 12.51 0.42 -3.65
N LYS A 73 13.46 0.56 -2.72
CA LYS A 73 14.78 -0.03 -2.87
C LYS A 73 14.85 -1.48 -2.39
N LEU A 74 13.82 -1.98 -1.75
CA LEU A 74 13.81 -3.35 -1.28
C LEU A 74 13.75 -4.30 -2.46
N THR A 75 14.34 -5.48 -2.27
CA THR A 75 14.21 -6.55 -3.26
C THR A 75 12.77 -7.05 -3.22
N ARG A 76 12.40 -7.82 -4.25
CA ARG A 76 11.08 -8.42 -4.27
C ARG A 76 10.85 -9.30 -3.05
N ALA A 77 11.85 -10.09 -2.67
CA ALA A 77 11.73 -10.96 -1.50
C ALA A 77 11.48 -10.16 -0.23
N GLU A 78 12.17 -9.03 -0.08
CA GLU A 78 12.01 -8.18 1.07
C GLU A 78 10.62 -7.54 1.10
N LYS A 79 10.11 -7.11 -0.06
CA LYS A 79 8.76 -6.57 -0.14
C LYS A 79 7.73 -7.63 0.21
N LEU A 80 7.92 -8.85 -0.28
CA LEU A 80 7.00 -9.94 0.05
C LEU A 80 7.01 -10.26 1.54
N ALA A 81 8.15 -10.11 2.20
CA ALA A 81 8.22 -10.31 3.64
C ALA A 81 7.36 -9.27 4.37
N LEU A 82 7.35 -8.03 3.89
CA LEU A 82 6.47 -7.00 4.46
C LEU A 82 5.01 -7.38 4.29
N VAL A 83 4.66 -7.89 3.12
CA VAL A 83 3.29 -8.30 2.81
C VAL A 83 2.84 -9.41 3.75
N VAL A 84 3.66 -10.43 3.91
CA VAL A 84 3.34 -11.56 4.77
C VAL A 84 3.15 -11.10 6.20
N ARG A 85 4.06 -10.28 6.70
CA ARG A 85 3.99 -9.78 8.07
C ARG A 85 2.73 -8.93 8.28
N TRP A 86 2.40 -8.10 7.33
CA TRP A 86 1.22 -7.25 7.43
C TRP A 86 -0.06 -8.07 7.44
N ARG A 87 -0.13 -9.10 6.60
CA ARG A 87 -1.30 -9.98 6.54
C ARG A 87 -1.45 -10.76 7.83
N GLU A 88 -0.36 -11.22 8.40
CA GLU A 88 -0.40 -11.93 9.68
C GLU A 88 -0.91 -11.04 10.79
N LYS A 89 -0.41 -9.80 10.85
CA LYS A 89 -0.87 -8.86 11.86
C LYS A 89 -2.33 -8.49 11.66
N GLY A 90 -2.73 -8.30 10.43
CA GLY A 90 -4.11 -7.99 10.13
C GLY A 90 -5.04 -9.13 10.51
N ALA A 91 -4.63 -10.34 10.22
CA ALA A 91 -5.44 -11.50 10.56
C ALA A 91 -5.53 -11.66 12.06
N ALA A 92 -4.42 -11.42 12.77
CA ALA A 92 -4.42 -11.61 14.21
C ALA A 92 -5.06 -10.45 14.93
N GLY A 93 -4.86 -9.25 14.44
CA GLY A 93 -5.34 -8.07 15.11
C GLY A 93 -6.66 -7.58 14.63
N THR A 94 -7.21 -8.17 13.60
CA THR A 94 -8.40 -7.66 13.04
C THR A 94 -9.51 -8.23 13.75
N PRO A 95 -10.22 -7.51 14.43
CA PRO A 95 -11.37 -7.94 15.09
C PRO A 95 -12.35 -8.19 14.06
N SER A 96 -12.11 -8.92 13.23
CA SER A 96 -13.02 -9.09 12.22
C SER A 96 -13.41 -8.02 11.68
N GLY A 97 -12.80 -7.43 11.90
CA GLY A 97 -13.33 -6.33 11.39
C GLY A 97 -13.33 -5.91 11.14
#